data_27caa7c340b2e370509f9050523e8d1d
#
_entry.id   27caa7c340b2e370509f9050523e8d1d
#
_cell.length_a   1.000
_cell.length_b   1.000
_cell.length_c   1.000
_cell.angle_alpha   90.00
_cell.angle_beta   90.00
_cell.angle_gamma   90.00
#
_symmetry.space_group_name_H-M   'P 1'
#
loop_
_entity.id
_entity.type
_entity.pdbx_description
1 polymer ?
#
loop_
_entity_poly.entity_id
_entity_poly.type
_entity_poly.pdbx_seq_one_letter_code
_entity_poly.pdbx_strand_id
1 'polypeptide(L)'
;FLAYGGRLAVVRVAGSGAFNATTAVSPNLIDNESDFEAGATGSDAEFIARSAGAAGNNLRVVVVDRGADQIVQVDGHSLAAGDAYTDPAGNAHTVVQDLGADFFSVTNDVAGDAVAVGGSGAAEVKSVQPWYNNTSIASTGLKLSAIGPRPGTTAFATEAHLSKDEVHVAVIDESTNTVVERFTFLSKLSDAKSPEGASLFYRDVINAQSK
;
A
#
# COMPACT_ATOMS: atom_id res chain seq x y z
N PHE A 1 3.73 18.42 40.53
CA PHE A 1 2.35 17.88 40.44
C PHE A 1 2.37 16.36 40.32
N LEU A 2 3.10 15.80 39.35
CA LEU A 2 3.20 14.35 39.13
C LEU A 2 3.83 13.58 40.30
N ALA A 3 4.66 14.23 41.11
CA ALA A 3 5.31 13.62 42.28
C ALA A 3 4.31 13.21 43.39
N TYR A 4 3.12 13.74 43.39
CA TYR A 4 2.10 13.48 44.40
C TYR A 4 0.96 12.57 43.94
N GLY A 5 1.10 11.93 42.79
CA GLY A 5 0.15 10.90 42.32
C GLY A 5 -1.21 11.43 41.85
N GLY A 6 -1.31 12.69 41.47
CA GLY A 6 -2.53 13.28 40.91
C GLY A 6 -2.79 12.85 39.47
N ARG A 7 -4.04 12.92 39.01
CA ARG A 7 -4.39 12.75 37.61
C ARG A 7 -4.12 14.06 36.86
N LEU A 8 -3.33 13.97 35.78
CA LEU A 8 -3.12 15.07 34.84
C LEU A 8 -4.08 14.90 33.66
N ALA A 9 -4.97 15.84 33.45
CA ALA A 9 -5.74 15.94 32.21
C ALA A 9 -5.09 17.01 31.33
N VAL A 10 -4.71 16.64 30.13
CA VAL A 10 -4.17 17.56 29.13
C VAL A 10 -5.21 17.68 28.02
N VAL A 11 -5.66 18.91 27.79
CA VAL A 11 -6.55 19.23 26.66
C VAL A 11 -5.71 19.98 25.63
N ARG A 12 -5.61 19.44 24.43
CA ARG A 12 -5.04 20.12 23.29
C ARG A 12 -6.11 21.00 22.65
N VAL A 13 -5.85 22.27 22.53
CA VAL A 13 -6.71 23.20 21.78
C VAL A 13 -6.09 23.41 20.41
N ALA A 14 -6.78 22.98 19.36
CA ALA A 14 -6.41 23.29 17.99
C ALA A 14 -6.89 24.69 17.61
N GLY A 15 -6.04 25.49 16.97
CA GLY A 15 -6.45 26.80 16.44
C GLY A 15 -7.36 26.65 15.22
N SER A 16 -8.14 27.68 14.90
CA SER A 16 -9.12 27.68 13.79
C SER A 16 -8.52 27.42 12.39
N GLY A 17 -7.22 27.41 12.26
CA GLY A 17 -6.50 27.07 11.00
C GLY A 17 -5.75 25.74 11.07
N ALA A 18 -5.97 24.94 12.12
CA ALA A 18 -5.35 23.62 12.23
C ALA A 18 -6.26 22.57 11.58
N PHE A 19 -5.70 21.80 10.67
CA PHE A 19 -6.38 20.70 9.97
C PHE A 19 -5.63 19.41 10.20
N ASN A 20 -6.35 18.28 10.08
CA ASN A 20 -5.74 16.97 10.04
C ASN A 20 -5.15 16.75 8.64
N ALA A 21 -3.94 16.22 8.57
CA ALA A 21 -3.37 15.82 7.29
C ALA A 21 -4.23 14.70 6.68
N THR A 22 -4.54 14.81 5.40
CA THR A 22 -5.48 13.93 4.71
C THR A 22 -5.07 13.71 3.26
N THR A 23 -5.50 12.60 2.67
CA THR A 23 -5.41 12.36 1.23
C THR A 23 -6.50 13.10 0.43
N ALA A 24 -7.48 13.70 1.09
CA ALA A 24 -8.51 14.51 0.44
C ALA A 24 -7.97 15.84 -0.10
N VAL A 25 -8.64 16.38 -1.12
CA VAL A 25 -8.30 17.69 -1.71
C VAL A 25 -8.59 18.83 -0.75
N SER A 26 -9.61 18.68 0.11
CA SER A 26 -10.01 19.67 1.10
C SER A 26 -9.69 19.17 2.51
N PRO A 27 -8.79 19.82 3.25
CA PRO A 27 -8.48 19.41 4.61
C PRO A 27 -9.65 19.71 5.54
N ASN A 28 -9.92 18.79 6.47
CA ASN A 28 -10.92 18.94 7.53
C ASN A 28 -10.25 18.94 8.89
N LEU A 29 -10.85 19.65 9.84
CA LEU A 29 -10.51 19.51 11.25
C LEU A 29 -11.39 18.43 11.86
N ILE A 30 -10.76 17.41 12.43
CA ILE A 30 -11.40 16.34 13.17
C ILE A 30 -10.87 16.42 14.60
N ASP A 31 -11.74 16.83 15.52
CA ASP A 31 -11.35 17.09 16.90
C ASP A 31 -11.34 15.82 17.76
N ASN A 32 -12.16 14.83 17.38
CA ASN A 32 -12.37 13.62 18.17
C ASN A 32 -12.92 12.47 17.32
N GLU A 33 -12.99 11.28 17.92
CA GLU A 33 -13.48 10.06 17.27
C GLU A 33 -14.94 10.19 16.80
N SER A 34 -15.79 10.89 17.55
CA SER A 34 -17.19 11.10 17.16
C SER A 34 -17.33 11.92 15.89
N ASP A 35 -16.46 12.91 15.67
CA ASP A 35 -16.45 13.69 14.43
C ASP A 35 -16.01 12.83 13.25
N PHE A 36 -15.03 11.94 13.47
CA PHE A 36 -14.60 10.97 12.47
C PHE A 36 -15.73 10.01 12.09
N GLU A 37 -16.41 9.43 13.09
CA GLU A 37 -17.54 8.52 12.89
C GLU A 37 -18.74 9.20 12.23
N ALA A 38 -18.96 10.48 12.53
CA ALA A 38 -20.00 11.30 11.88
C ALA A 38 -19.72 11.64 10.40
N GLY A 39 -18.56 11.23 9.87
CA GLY A 39 -18.20 11.45 8.48
C GLY A 39 -17.68 12.87 8.19
N ALA A 40 -17.15 13.56 9.20
CA ALA A 40 -16.50 14.87 9.02
C ALA A 40 -15.25 14.83 8.12
N THR A 41 -14.84 13.62 7.71
CA THR A 41 -13.67 13.35 6.87
C THR A 41 -13.80 13.82 5.43
N GLY A 42 -15.02 14.13 4.96
CA GLY A 42 -15.30 14.29 3.54
C GLY A 42 -15.37 12.94 2.80
N SER A 43 -16.07 12.91 1.67
CA SER A 43 -16.34 11.68 0.91
C SER A 43 -15.14 11.14 0.13
N ASP A 44 -14.09 11.92 -0.03
CA ASP A 44 -12.91 11.68 -0.87
C ASP A 44 -11.63 11.39 -0.07
N ALA A 45 -11.69 11.44 1.27
CA ALA A 45 -10.56 11.08 2.13
C ALA A 45 -10.44 9.57 2.31
N GLU A 46 -9.34 8.98 1.84
CA GLU A 46 -9.01 7.58 2.12
C GLU A 46 -8.31 7.41 3.47
N PHE A 47 -7.42 8.34 3.80
CA PHE A 47 -6.65 8.35 5.05
C PHE A 47 -6.62 9.74 5.65
N ILE A 48 -6.73 9.78 6.97
CA ILE A 48 -6.67 11.01 7.75
C ILE A 48 -5.80 10.78 8.99
N ALA A 49 -4.92 11.73 9.27
CA ALA A 49 -4.14 11.73 10.50
C ALA A 49 -5.04 12.00 11.71
N ARG A 50 -4.91 11.24 12.79
CA ARG A 50 -5.72 11.42 14.01
C ARG A 50 -5.53 12.78 14.69
N SER A 51 -4.37 13.38 14.52
CA SER A 51 -4.04 14.64 15.16
C SER A 51 -3.93 15.76 14.13
N ALA A 52 -4.61 16.88 14.40
CA ALA A 52 -4.46 18.08 13.60
C ALA A 52 -3.06 18.69 13.78
N GLY A 53 -2.53 19.28 12.71
CA GLY A 53 -1.28 20.03 12.70
C GLY A 53 -0.25 19.52 11.71
N ALA A 54 0.82 20.27 11.57
CA ALA A 54 1.83 20.08 10.52
C ALA A 54 2.61 18.76 10.60
N ALA A 55 2.64 18.08 11.73
CA ALA A 55 3.33 16.80 11.87
C ALA A 55 2.78 15.72 10.93
N GLY A 56 1.48 15.73 10.67
CA GLY A 56 0.85 14.80 9.75
C GLY A 56 1.26 14.99 8.29
N ASN A 57 1.75 16.18 7.91
CA ASN A 57 2.16 16.46 6.53
C ASN A 57 3.43 15.71 6.10
N ASN A 58 4.20 15.20 7.05
CA ASN A 58 5.39 14.38 6.79
C ASN A 58 5.06 12.88 6.73
N LEU A 59 3.81 12.51 6.90
CA LEU A 59 3.40 11.11 6.85
C LEU A 59 2.99 10.72 5.44
N ARG A 60 3.50 9.59 4.99
CA ARG A 60 3.09 8.93 3.76
C ARG A 60 2.40 7.60 4.10
N VAL A 61 1.22 7.39 3.58
CA VAL A 61 0.57 6.09 3.63
C VAL A 61 0.90 5.32 2.37
N VAL A 62 1.39 4.10 2.54
CA VAL A 62 1.72 3.19 1.44
C VAL A 62 0.83 1.98 1.56
N VAL A 63 0.01 1.77 0.54
CA VAL A 63 -0.83 0.57 0.40
C VAL A 63 -0.17 -0.34 -0.62
N VAL A 64 0.14 -1.56 -0.21
CA VAL A 64 0.84 -2.54 -1.03
C VAL A 64 -0.01 -3.78 -1.14
N ASP A 65 -0.46 -4.06 -2.33
CA ASP A 65 -1.10 -5.33 -2.67
C ASP A 65 -0.14 -6.23 -3.45
N ARG A 66 -0.66 -7.28 -4.06
CA ARG A 66 0.15 -8.19 -4.85
C ARG A 66 0.77 -7.51 -6.07
N GLY A 67 0.12 -6.52 -6.65
CA GLY A 67 0.59 -5.73 -7.80
C GLY A 67 1.07 -6.59 -8.96
N ALA A 68 2.35 -6.41 -9.33
CA ALA A 68 3.02 -7.18 -10.37
C ALA A 68 3.78 -8.38 -9.80
N ASP A 69 4.17 -9.30 -10.66
CA ASP A 69 5.01 -10.45 -10.30
C ASP A 69 6.48 -10.19 -10.61
N GLN A 70 6.78 -9.60 -11.76
CA GLN A 70 8.14 -9.40 -12.23
C GLN A 70 8.33 -8.02 -12.85
N ILE A 71 9.57 -7.54 -12.83
CA ILE A 71 10.06 -6.43 -13.65
C ILE A 71 10.82 -7.04 -14.81
N VAL A 72 10.51 -6.60 -16.02
CA VAL A 72 11.11 -7.06 -17.27
C VAL A 72 11.79 -5.88 -17.93
N GLN A 73 12.97 -6.11 -18.50
CA GLN A 73 13.69 -5.15 -19.33
C GLN A 73 13.66 -5.57 -20.79
N VAL A 74 13.12 -4.69 -21.64
CA VAL A 74 13.11 -4.84 -23.10
C VAL A 74 13.42 -3.48 -23.73
N ASP A 75 14.51 -3.40 -24.46
CA ASP A 75 14.96 -2.14 -25.07
C ASP A 75 13.90 -1.60 -26.06
N GLY A 76 13.58 -0.32 -25.93
CA GLY A 76 12.71 0.39 -26.86
C GLY A 76 11.27 -0.08 -26.88
N HIS A 77 10.76 -0.70 -25.78
CA HIS A 77 9.34 -1.04 -25.72
C HIS A 77 8.45 0.21 -25.70
N SER A 78 7.21 0.05 -26.13
CA SER A 78 6.16 1.08 -26.07
C SER A 78 4.92 0.61 -25.29
N LEU A 79 5.12 -0.32 -24.35
CA LEU A 79 4.04 -0.93 -23.58
C LEU A 79 3.56 -0.01 -22.48
N ALA A 80 2.24 0.05 -22.30
CA ALA A 80 1.57 0.77 -21.24
C ALA A 80 0.81 -0.18 -20.30
N ALA A 81 0.37 0.32 -19.14
CA ALA A 81 -0.44 -0.46 -18.21
C ALA A 81 -1.72 -1.00 -18.89
N GLY A 82 -1.97 -2.30 -18.72
CA GLY A 82 -3.08 -3.01 -19.34
C GLY A 82 -2.75 -3.68 -20.69
N ASP A 83 -1.60 -3.38 -21.31
CA ASP A 83 -1.20 -4.02 -22.55
C ASP A 83 -0.86 -5.50 -22.33
N ALA A 84 -1.09 -6.30 -23.38
CA ALA A 84 -0.63 -7.67 -23.42
C ALA A 84 0.85 -7.73 -23.84
N TYR A 85 1.63 -8.53 -23.12
CA TYR A 85 3.00 -8.85 -23.46
C TYR A 85 3.15 -10.36 -23.59
N THR A 86 3.77 -10.81 -24.67
CA THR A 86 4.12 -12.22 -24.88
C THR A 86 5.63 -12.38 -24.77
N ASP A 87 6.08 -13.22 -23.85
CA ASP A 87 7.49 -13.46 -23.64
C ASP A 87 8.11 -14.33 -24.78
N PRO A 88 9.44 -14.45 -24.87
CA PRO A 88 10.09 -15.27 -25.89
C PRO A 88 9.74 -16.77 -25.84
N ALA A 89 9.21 -17.26 -24.72
CA ALA A 89 8.74 -18.64 -24.58
C ALA A 89 7.27 -18.82 -25.02
N GLY A 90 6.57 -17.73 -25.36
CA GLY A 90 5.17 -17.74 -25.81
C GLY A 90 4.15 -17.59 -24.70
N ASN A 91 4.56 -17.28 -23.45
CA ASN A 91 3.61 -17.07 -22.34
C ASN A 91 3.03 -15.65 -22.41
N ALA A 92 1.74 -15.56 -22.10
CA ALA A 92 1.04 -14.28 -22.05
C ALA A 92 1.15 -13.63 -20.67
N HIS A 93 1.38 -12.32 -20.64
CA HIS A 93 1.47 -11.49 -19.46
C HIS A 93 0.65 -10.22 -19.66
N THR A 94 0.20 -9.61 -18.56
CA THR A 94 -0.40 -8.28 -18.60
C THR A 94 0.58 -7.28 -18.00
N VAL A 95 0.82 -6.20 -18.69
CA VAL A 95 1.64 -5.08 -18.18
C VAL A 95 0.87 -4.38 -17.08
N VAL A 96 1.48 -4.31 -15.89
CA VAL A 96 0.89 -3.62 -14.72
C VAL A 96 1.25 -2.15 -14.75
N GLN A 97 2.51 -1.84 -15.07
CA GLN A 97 3.02 -0.48 -15.10
C GLN A 97 4.23 -0.38 -16.01
N ASP A 98 4.29 0.69 -16.78
CA ASP A 98 5.53 1.17 -17.40
C ASP A 98 6.39 1.85 -16.34
N LEU A 99 7.62 1.37 -16.16
CA LEU A 99 8.57 1.88 -15.18
C LEU A 99 9.59 2.85 -15.81
N GLY A 100 9.49 3.07 -17.11
CA GLY A 100 10.43 3.89 -17.90
C GLY A 100 11.79 3.21 -18.13
N ALA A 101 12.61 3.85 -18.95
CA ALA A 101 13.98 3.39 -19.25
C ALA A 101 14.05 1.90 -19.62
N ASP A 102 13.19 1.45 -20.54
CA ASP A 102 13.12 0.07 -21.05
C ASP A 102 12.60 -0.97 -20.02
N PHE A 103 12.08 -0.54 -18.87
CA PHE A 103 11.54 -1.42 -17.86
C PHE A 103 10.01 -1.31 -17.73
N PHE A 104 9.36 -2.44 -17.54
CA PHE A 104 7.94 -2.53 -17.19
C PHE A 104 7.70 -3.68 -16.21
N SER A 105 6.61 -3.61 -15.50
CA SER A 105 6.19 -4.69 -14.59
C SER A 105 5.04 -5.49 -15.19
N VAL A 106 5.05 -6.79 -14.94
CA VAL A 106 4.06 -7.74 -15.48
C VAL A 106 3.45 -8.60 -14.39
N THR A 107 2.23 -9.08 -14.65
CA THR A 107 1.64 -10.18 -13.89
C THR A 107 1.78 -11.48 -14.69
N ASN A 108 2.02 -12.60 -14.00
CA ASN A 108 1.91 -13.93 -14.56
C ASN A 108 0.50 -14.46 -14.34
N ASP A 109 -0.19 -14.81 -15.41
CA ASP A 109 -1.50 -15.47 -15.34
C ASP A 109 -1.37 -16.91 -14.84
N VAL A 110 -0.21 -17.52 -15.05
CA VAL A 110 0.11 -18.86 -14.56
C VAL A 110 1.01 -18.76 -13.34
N ALA A 111 0.57 -19.26 -12.20
CA ALA A 111 1.32 -19.20 -10.95
C ALA A 111 2.66 -19.91 -11.07
N GLY A 112 3.73 -19.19 -10.77
CA GLY A 112 5.08 -19.72 -10.76
C GLY A 112 5.86 -19.60 -12.06
N ASP A 113 5.25 -19.12 -13.14
CA ASP A 113 5.97 -18.91 -14.38
C ASP A 113 6.90 -17.70 -14.30
N ALA A 114 8.13 -17.91 -14.67
CA ALA A 114 9.09 -16.84 -14.87
C ALA A 114 8.99 -16.35 -16.32
N VAL A 115 9.08 -15.02 -16.50
CA VAL A 115 9.25 -14.47 -17.85
C VAL A 115 10.57 -14.95 -18.41
N ALA A 116 10.54 -15.57 -19.58
CA ALA A 116 11.75 -16.09 -20.20
C ALA A 116 12.68 -14.94 -20.61
N VAL A 117 13.97 -15.13 -20.36
CA VAL A 117 15.02 -14.23 -20.85
C VAL A 117 15.50 -14.75 -22.20
N GLY A 118 15.62 -13.86 -23.18
CA GLY A 118 16.07 -14.21 -24.54
C GLY A 118 15.29 -13.45 -25.61
N GLY A 119 15.25 -13.98 -26.78
CA GLY A 119 14.72 -13.32 -27.97
C GLY A 119 15.80 -12.67 -28.81
N SER A 120 15.41 -11.90 -29.83
CA SER A 120 16.33 -11.17 -30.67
C SER A 120 15.75 -9.84 -31.16
N GLY A 121 16.61 -8.86 -31.37
CA GLY A 121 16.20 -7.52 -31.79
C GLY A 121 15.45 -6.74 -30.67
N ALA A 122 14.49 -5.91 -31.07
CA ALA A 122 13.75 -5.07 -30.16
C ALA A 122 12.87 -5.85 -29.13
N ALA A 123 12.60 -7.12 -29.38
CA ALA A 123 11.83 -7.99 -28.49
C ALA A 123 12.71 -8.80 -27.52
N GLU A 124 14.03 -8.57 -27.53
CA GLU A 124 14.95 -9.30 -26.66
C GLU A 124 14.76 -8.89 -25.19
N VAL A 125 14.49 -9.89 -24.34
CA VAL A 125 14.43 -9.68 -22.88
C VAL A 125 15.84 -9.67 -22.33
N LYS A 126 16.25 -8.53 -21.78
CA LYS A 126 17.60 -8.33 -21.21
C LYS A 126 17.70 -8.81 -19.78
N SER A 127 16.67 -8.58 -18.99
CA SER A 127 16.64 -8.99 -17.58
C SER A 127 15.22 -9.17 -17.07
N VAL A 128 15.09 -10.04 -16.05
CA VAL A 128 13.86 -10.29 -15.30
C VAL A 128 14.19 -10.28 -13.81
N GLN A 129 13.39 -9.56 -13.02
CA GLN A 129 13.59 -9.45 -11.58
C GLN A 129 12.25 -9.60 -10.85
N PRO A 130 12.22 -10.22 -9.65
CA PRO A 130 11.03 -10.21 -8.79
C PRO A 130 10.60 -8.78 -8.47
N TRP A 131 9.36 -8.43 -8.81
CA TRP A 131 8.84 -7.07 -8.64
C TRP A 131 8.87 -6.62 -7.18
N TYR A 132 8.32 -7.41 -6.26
CA TYR A 132 8.13 -7.03 -4.87
C TYR A 132 9.43 -6.70 -4.13
N ASN A 133 10.48 -7.47 -4.40
CA ASN A 133 11.78 -7.31 -3.73
C ASN A 133 12.63 -6.19 -4.34
N ASN A 134 12.33 -5.79 -5.57
CA ASN A 134 13.12 -4.81 -6.30
C ASN A 134 12.46 -3.43 -6.41
N THR A 135 11.15 -3.34 -6.18
CA THR A 135 10.43 -2.07 -6.19
C THR A 135 10.73 -1.27 -4.93
N SER A 136 11.10 -0.01 -5.11
CA SER A 136 11.33 0.94 -4.04
C SER A 136 10.10 1.82 -3.82
N ILE A 137 9.84 2.16 -2.56
CA ILE A 137 8.87 3.17 -2.19
C ILE A 137 9.45 4.53 -2.56
N ALA A 138 8.76 5.27 -3.43
CA ALA A 138 9.26 6.54 -3.97
C ALA A 138 9.74 7.49 -2.87
N SER A 139 10.86 8.14 -3.12
CA SER A 139 11.50 9.15 -2.26
C SER A 139 12.01 8.67 -0.89
N THR A 140 11.84 7.39 -0.53
CA THR A 140 12.24 6.90 0.81
C THR A 140 13.48 6.01 0.80
N GLY A 141 13.83 5.43 -0.34
CA GLY A 141 14.88 4.41 -0.46
C GLY A 141 14.51 3.04 0.13
N LEU A 142 13.35 2.90 0.76
CA LEU A 142 12.86 1.63 1.28
C LEU A 142 12.32 0.75 0.16
N LYS A 143 12.50 -0.55 0.26
CA LYS A 143 11.86 -1.54 -0.62
C LYS A 143 10.48 -1.94 -0.08
N LEU A 144 9.57 -2.39 -0.96
CA LEU A 144 8.27 -2.92 -0.53
C LEU A 144 8.45 -4.07 0.48
N SER A 145 9.46 -4.90 0.27
CA SER A 145 9.81 -6.01 1.17
C SER A 145 10.21 -5.58 2.60
N ALA A 146 10.54 -4.29 2.82
CA ALA A 146 10.78 -3.77 4.16
C ALA A 146 9.48 -3.65 4.99
N ILE A 147 8.31 -3.60 4.33
CA ILE A 147 7.02 -3.59 5.01
C ILE A 147 6.68 -5.00 5.54
N GLY A 148 6.89 -6.03 4.74
CA GLY A 148 6.60 -7.42 5.09
C GLY A 148 6.84 -8.37 3.92
N PRO A 149 6.61 -9.66 4.07
CA PRO A 149 6.56 -10.61 2.95
C PRO A 149 5.46 -10.20 1.95
N ARG A 150 5.60 -10.59 0.69
CA ARG A 150 4.63 -10.22 -0.36
C ARG A 150 3.20 -10.63 0.03
N PRO A 151 2.19 -9.74 -0.10
CA PRO A 151 0.81 -10.08 0.14
C PRO A 151 0.31 -11.19 -0.79
N GLY A 152 -0.56 -12.03 -0.32
CA GLY A 152 -1.08 -13.18 -1.04
C GLY A 152 -2.61 -13.26 -1.03
N THR A 153 -3.12 -14.32 -0.44
CA THR A 153 -4.55 -14.62 -0.32
C THR A 153 -4.82 -15.07 1.10
N THR A 154 -5.80 -14.48 1.77
CA THR A 154 -6.20 -14.91 3.10
C THR A 154 -6.88 -16.29 3.07
N ALA A 155 -6.86 -16.99 4.21
CA ALA A 155 -7.61 -18.24 4.36
C ALA A 155 -9.11 -18.02 4.09
N PHE A 156 -9.66 -16.89 4.57
CA PHE A 156 -11.05 -16.50 4.33
C PHE A 156 -11.37 -16.40 2.84
N ALA A 157 -10.54 -15.69 2.08
CA ALA A 157 -10.74 -15.55 0.64
C ALA A 157 -10.60 -16.90 -0.09
N THR A 158 -9.64 -17.74 0.34
CA THR A 158 -9.45 -19.07 -0.24
C THR A 158 -10.70 -19.94 -0.06
N GLU A 159 -11.33 -19.92 1.11
CA GLU A 159 -12.58 -20.63 1.37
C GLU A 159 -13.75 -20.10 0.54
N ALA A 160 -13.76 -18.80 0.24
CA ALA A 160 -14.74 -18.17 -0.64
C ALA A 160 -14.40 -18.29 -2.14
N HIS A 161 -13.39 -19.08 -2.53
CA HIS A 161 -12.89 -19.21 -3.91
C HIS A 161 -12.43 -17.89 -4.53
N LEU A 162 -11.99 -16.95 -3.70
CA LEU A 162 -11.38 -15.69 -4.09
C LEU A 162 -9.85 -15.74 -3.93
N SER A 163 -9.16 -14.77 -4.47
CA SER A 163 -7.70 -14.70 -4.39
C SER A 163 -7.18 -13.27 -4.43
N LYS A 164 -5.93 -13.07 -4.02
CA LYS A 164 -5.21 -11.79 -4.11
C LYS A 164 -5.89 -10.66 -3.31
N ASP A 165 -6.50 -11.01 -2.19
CA ASP A 165 -7.20 -10.07 -1.33
C ASP A 165 -6.30 -9.42 -0.27
N GLU A 166 -5.14 -10.02 0.03
CA GLU A 166 -4.24 -9.46 1.01
C GLU A 166 -3.64 -8.12 0.59
N VAL A 167 -3.49 -7.26 1.57
CA VAL A 167 -2.88 -5.93 1.44
C VAL A 167 -2.05 -5.62 2.68
N HIS A 168 -0.96 -4.88 2.49
CA HIS A 168 -0.19 -4.27 3.56
C HIS A 168 -0.40 -2.77 3.53
N VAL A 169 -0.52 -2.17 4.69
CA VAL A 169 -0.54 -0.72 4.85
C VAL A 169 0.59 -0.31 5.80
N ALA A 170 1.37 0.66 5.39
CA ALA A 170 2.42 1.22 6.21
C ALA A 170 2.33 2.74 6.22
N VAL A 171 2.59 3.32 7.38
CA VAL A 171 2.75 4.76 7.54
C VAL A 171 4.25 5.03 7.67
N ILE A 172 4.77 5.92 6.84
CA ILE A 172 6.18 6.28 6.77
C ILE A 172 6.31 7.75 7.12
N ASP A 173 7.22 8.07 8.03
CA ASP A 173 7.67 9.44 8.25
C ASP A 173 8.73 9.78 7.18
N GLU A 174 8.38 10.66 6.26
CA GLU A 174 9.26 11.08 5.16
C GLU A 174 10.43 11.93 5.63
N SER A 175 10.33 12.55 6.80
CA SER A 175 11.43 13.36 7.35
C SER A 175 12.60 12.49 7.83
N THR A 176 12.30 11.27 8.26
CA THR A 176 13.28 10.30 8.77
C THR A 176 13.43 9.06 7.91
N ASN A 177 12.57 8.89 6.89
CA ASN A 177 12.45 7.69 6.05
C ASN A 177 12.26 6.41 6.87
N THR A 178 11.46 6.49 7.95
CA THR A 178 11.19 5.36 8.83
C THR A 178 9.74 4.93 8.78
N VAL A 179 9.50 3.63 8.85
CA VAL A 179 8.15 3.07 9.00
C VAL A 179 7.71 3.26 10.44
N VAL A 180 6.71 4.11 10.68
CA VAL A 180 6.17 4.41 12.01
C VAL A 180 5.02 3.50 12.41
N GLU A 181 4.21 3.06 11.44
CA GLU A 181 3.17 2.07 11.65
C GLU A 181 3.18 1.04 10.53
N ARG A 182 2.81 -0.19 10.86
CA ARG A 182 2.78 -1.29 9.91
C ARG A 182 1.61 -2.21 10.20
N PHE A 183 0.78 -2.41 9.19
CA PHE A 183 -0.36 -3.32 9.19
C PHE A 183 -0.18 -4.31 8.04
N THR A 184 0.06 -5.56 8.36
CA THR A 184 0.36 -6.59 7.35
C THR A 184 -0.69 -7.67 7.30
N PHE A 185 -0.85 -8.29 6.12
CA PHE A 185 -1.78 -9.39 5.90
C PHE A 185 -3.24 -9.04 6.21
N LEU A 186 -3.62 -7.80 5.92
CA LEU A 186 -5.00 -7.36 5.97
C LEU A 186 -5.74 -7.76 4.70
N SER A 187 -7.07 -7.83 4.75
CA SER A 187 -7.90 -8.13 3.60
C SER A 187 -8.54 -6.88 3.00
N LYS A 188 -8.69 -6.86 1.69
CA LYS A 188 -9.53 -5.88 0.97
C LYS A 188 -11.03 -6.21 1.06
N LEU A 189 -11.38 -7.43 1.48
CA LEU A 189 -12.76 -7.87 1.63
C LEU A 189 -13.33 -7.38 2.95
N SER A 190 -14.46 -6.68 2.89
CA SER A 190 -15.09 -6.03 4.05
C SER A 190 -15.67 -7.01 5.08
N ASP A 191 -15.91 -8.24 4.67
CA ASP A 191 -16.46 -9.32 5.50
C ASP A 191 -15.39 -10.33 5.95
N ALA A 192 -14.12 -10.13 5.57
CA ALA A 192 -13.04 -11.03 5.93
C ALA A 192 -12.79 -11.09 7.44
N LYS A 193 -12.68 -12.31 7.95
CA LYS A 193 -12.44 -12.58 9.36
C LYS A 193 -11.31 -13.60 9.55
N SER A 194 -10.61 -13.46 10.67
CA SER A 194 -9.70 -14.48 11.16
C SER A 194 -10.48 -15.72 11.65
N PRO A 195 -9.82 -16.87 11.85
CA PRO A 195 -10.44 -18.05 12.45
C PRO A 195 -11.07 -17.77 13.84
N GLU A 196 -10.56 -16.79 14.57
CA GLU A 196 -11.05 -16.36 15.88
C GLU A 196 -12.22 -15.35 15.77
N GLY A 197 -12.61 -14.96 14.55
CA GLY A 197 -13.71 -14.05 14.28
C GLY A 197 -13.39 -12.55 14.28
N ALA A 198 -12.11 -12.17 14.46
CA ALA A 198 -11.69 -10.78 14.36
C ALA A 198 -11.72 -10.29 12.90
N SER A 199 -12.07 -9.01 12.68
CA SER A 199 -12.02 -8.42 11.33
C SER A 199 -10.60 -8.43 10.78
N LEU A 200 -10.45 -8.85 9.53
CA LEU A 200 -9.23 -8.71 8.73
C LEU A 200 -9.36 -7.55 7.74
N PHE A 201 -10.52 -6.90 7.65
CA PHE A 201 -10.74 -5.80 6.74
C PHE A 201 -9.82 -4.62 7.10
N TYR A 202 -9.04 -4.15 6.13
CA TYR A 202 -7.97 -3.19 6.40
C TYR A 202 -8.47 -1.90 7.06
N ARG A 203 -9.66 -1.41 6.71
CA ARG A 203 -10.22 -0.19 7.31
C ARG A 203 -10.54 -0.37 8.78
N ASP A 204 -11.18 -1.48 9.14
CA ASP A 204 -11.55 -1.75 10.54
C ASP A 204 -10.31 -1.90 11.41
N VAL A 205 -9.32 -2.64 10.93
CA VAL A 205 -8.08 -2.89 11.67
C VAL A 205 -7.29 -1.60 11.87
N ILE A 206 -7.14 -0.80 10.82
CA ILE A 206 -6.41 0.47 10.91
C ILE A 206 -7.14 1.44 11.84
N ASN A 207 -8.46 1.59 11.71
CA ASN A 207 -9.24 2.48 12.57
C ASN A 207 -9.14 2.08 14.05
N ALA A 208 -9.07 0.80 14.35
CA ALA A 208 -8.97 0.31 15.72
C ALA A 208 -7.56 0.41 16.32
N GLN A 209 -6.50 0.32 15.51
CA GLN A 209 -5.14 0.10 16.00
C GLN A 209 -4.16 1.25 15.70
N SER A 210 -4.40 2.08 14.68
CA SER A 210 -3.54 3.23 14.36
C SER A 210 -3.54 4.26 15.50
N LYS A 211 -2.40 4.90 15.74
CA LYS A 211 -2.15 5.81 16.87
C LYS A 211 -2.18 7.27 16.48
#